data_9d6f00cd6219cf9c2410137d9f12a5dd
#
_entry.id   9d6f00cd6219cf9c2410137d9f12a5dd
#
_cell.length_a   1.000
_cell.length_b   1.000
_cell.length_c   1.000
_cell.angle_alpha   90.00
_cell.angle_beta   90.00
_cell.angle_gamma   90.00
#
_symmetry.space_group_name_H-M   'P 1'
#
loop_
_entity.id
_entity.type
_entity.pdbx_description
1 polymer ?
#
loop_
_entity_poly.entity_id
_entity_poly.type
_entity_poly.pdbx_seq_one_letter_code
_entity_poly.pdbx_strand_id
1 'polypeptide(L)'
;MALIQISNQSTKTQGKKSTIRFTQSICPDCNMILDAEVFERDNQVFMSKVCPTHGETEELYFGSYDMYKKFSTYWVDGKGAHSPNVIMEDKCSCPNNCGLCSNHLSHSGLANMIVTNRCDLTCWYCFFYVKKGLEGAYMYEPDQDQVRAMIKTLRAERPIPGNSMQITGGEPMLRDDISDVIKIMKEEGVDHIQMNTNGIRHAMDPEAGREVRMAGCNNLYLSFDGVTARTNPKNHWEIPYALDTCRKT
;
A
#
# COMPACT_ATOMS: atom_id res chain seq x y z
N MET A 1 26.33 23.41 -12.87
CA MET A 1 24.92 23.05 -12.64
C MET A 1 24.08 24.30 -12.81
N ALA A 2 23.41 24.45 -13.93
CA ALA A 2 22.58 25.62 -14.20
C ALA A 2 21.15 25.33 -13.76
N LEU A 3 20.67 26.12 -12.82
CA LEU A 3 19.26 26.13 -12.41
C LEU A 3 18.46 26.79 -13.52
N ILE A 4 17.57 26.02 -14.14
CA ILE A 4 16.60 26.58 -15.09
C ILE A 4 15.54 27.28 -14.24
N GLN A 5 15.61 28.61 -14.22
CA GLN A 5 14.49 29.45 -13.77
C GLN A 5 13.43 29.44 -14.85
N ILE A 6 12.33 28.76 -14.61
CA ILE A 6 11.13 28.88 -15.44
C ILE A 6 10.32 30.07 -14.91
N SER A 7 10.53 31.21 -15.49
CA SER A 7 9.64 32.38 -15.34
C SER A 7 8.44 32.17 -16.27
N ASN A 8 7.31 31.70 -15.75
CA ASN A 8 6.05 31.70 -16.45
C ASN A 8 5.16 32.85 -15.92
N GLN A 9 5.32 34.03 -16.49
CA GLN A 9 4.25 35.02 -16.53
C GLN A 9 3.51 34.88 -17.87
N SER A 10 2.48 34.08 -17.90
CA SER A 10 1.48 34.04 -18.95
C SER A 10 0.15 34.40 -18.30
N THR A 11 -0.32 35.61 -18.51
CA THR A 11 -1.70 36.05 -18.26
C THR A 11 -2.63 35.33 -19.25
N LYS A 12 -2.87 34.04 -19.01
CA LYS A 12 -3.99 33.31 -19.62
C LYS A 12 -5.25 33.76 -18.89
N THR A 13 -6.24 34.24 -19.64
CA THR A 13 -7.62 34.36 -19.18
C THR A 13 -7.98 33.03 -18.53
N GLN A 14 -8.10 33.02 -17.20
CA GLN A 14 -8.46 31.79 -16.47
C GLN A 14 -9.86 31.35 -16.92
N GLY A 15 -9.99 30.11 -17.36
CA GLY A 15 -11.26 29.51 -17.71
C GLY A 15 -12.25 29.60 -16.56
N LYS A 16 -13.54 29.51 -16.88
CA LYS A 16 -14.61 29.56 -15.86
C LYS A 16 -14.46 28.37 -14.89
N LYS A 17 -14.29 28.70 -13.60
CA LYS A 17 -14.27 27.73 -12.50
C LYS A 17 -15.67 27.11 -12.33
N SER A 18 -15.74 25.78 -12.28
CA SER A 18 -16.95 25.01 -12.01
C SER A 18 -16.73 24.07 -10.85
N THR A 19 -17.37 24.33 -9.71
CA THR A 19 -17.24 23.53 -8.49
C THR A 19 -17.81 22.12 -8.72
N ILE A 20 -17.02 21.09 -8.39
CA ILE A 20 -17.42 19.68 -8.46
C ILE A 20 -17.91 19.22 -7.09
N ARG A 21 -17.13 19.45 -6.03
CA ARG A 21 -17.47 19.06 -4.66
C ARG A 21 -16.64 19.79 -3.63
N PHE A 22 -17.10 19.79 -2.40
CA PHE A 22 -16.32 20.15 -1.21
C PHE A 22 -15.80 18.90 -0.50
N THR A 23 -14.64 19.01 0.13
CA THR A 23 -13.99 17.92 0.85
C THR A 23 -13.06 18.49 1.92
N GLN A 24 -12.32 17.65 2.59
CA GLN A 24 -11.23 18.06 3.46
C GLN A 24 -9.89 17.67 2.86
N SER A 25 -8.88 18.44 3.14
CA SER A 25 -7.50 18.22 2.74
C SER A 25 -6.57 18.69 3.87
N ILE A 26 -5.27 18.62 3.66
CA ILE A 26 -4.27 19.09 4.62
C ILE A 26 -3.45 20.24 4.04
N CYS A 27 -3.00 21.14 4.89
CA CYS A 27 -2.01 22.12 4.53
C CYS A 27 -0.67 21.42 4.25
N PRO A 28 0.01 21.70 3.12
CA PRO A 28 1.29 21.07 2.81
C PRO A 28 2.42 21.49 3.77
N ASP A 29 2.29 22.64 4.44
CA ASP A 29 3.33 23.18 5.30
C ASP A 29 3.18 22.78 6.77
N CYS A 30 1.94 22.76 7.30
CA CYS A 30 1.70 22.48 8.73
C CYS A 30 0.80 21.29 9.02
N ASN A 31 0.35 20.56 8.00
CA ASN A 31 -0.54 19.41 8.10
C ASN A 31 -1.91 19.67 8.78
N MET A 32 -2.31 20.94 8.94
CA MET A 32 -3.63 21.29 9.45
C MET A 32 -4.71 20.80 8.50
N ILE A 33 -5.76 20.19 9.04
CA ILE A 33 -6.95 19.79 8.25
C ILE A 33 -7.70 21.06 7.85
N LEU A 34 -7.99 21.18 6.56
CA LEU A 34 -8.65 22.36 5.95
C LEU A 34 -9.83 21.91 5.11
N ASP A 35 -10.85 22.73 5.05
CA ASP A 35 -11.89 22.59 4.03
C ASP A 35 -11.27 22.90 2.66
N ALA A 36 -11.63 22.10 1.67
CA ALA A 36 -11.10 22.20 0.32
C ALA A 36 -12.22 22.13 -0.72
N GLU A 37 -12.05 22.87 -1.79
CA GLU A 37 -12.93 22.85 -2.95
C GLU A 37 -12.25 22.14 -4.10
N VAL A 38 -12.93 21.16 -4.68
CA VAL A 38 -12.53 20.49 -5.92
C VAL A 38 -13.37 21.07 -7.06
N PHE A 39 -12.72 21.58 -8.10
CA PHE A 39 -13.39 22.26 -9.20
C PHE A 39 -12.74 21.93 -10.55
N GLU A 40 -13.54 22.07 -11.60
CA GLU A 40 -13.08 21.99 -12.99
C GLU A 40 -12.71 23.37 -13.51
N ARG A 41 -11.63 23.41 -14.29
CA ARG A 41 -11.23 24.55 -15.12
C ARG A 41 -10.42 24.06 -16.33
N ASP A 42 -10.83 24.44 -17.51
CA ASP A 42 -10.15 24.09 -18.78
C ASP A 42 -9.96 22.56 -18.97
N ASN A 43 -11.00 21.78 -18.68
CA ASN A 43 -10.99 20.31 -18.71
C ASN A 43 -9.94 19.66 -17.77
N GLN A 44 -9.50 20.36 -16.75
CA GLN A 44 -8.66 19.86 -15.69
C GLN A 44 -9.38 20.00 -14.35
N VAL A 45 -9.00 19.19 -13.36
CA VAL A 45 -9.56 19.25 -12.01
C VAL A 45 -8.50 19.81 -11.06
N PHE A 46 -8.89 20.81 -10.30
CA PHE A 46 -8.05 21.47 -9.30
C PHE A 46 -8.63 21.28 -7.91
N MET A 47 -7.78 21.42 -6.93
CA MET A 47 -8.16 21.52 -5.52
C MET A 47 -7.61 22.81 -4.95
N SER A 48 -8.48 23.61 -4.31
CA SER A 48 -8.07 24.80 -3.57
C SER A 48 -8.45 24.68 -2.10
N LYS A 49 -7.59 25.24 -1.25
CA LYS A 49 -7.75 25.27 0.22
C LYS A 49 -7.07 26.51 0.78
N VAL A 50 -7.53 27.00 1.91
CA VAL A 50 -6.97 28.19 2.57
C VAL A 50 -6.52 27.83 3.98
N CYS A 51 -5.21 27.92 4.20
CA CYS A 51 -4.65 27.78 5.55
C CYS A 51 -4.61 29.15 6.23
N PRO A 52 -5.07 29.28 7.48
CA PRO A 52 -5.00 30.56 8.21
C PRO A 52 -3.59 31.11 8.37
N THR A 53 -2.59 30.22 8.41
CA THR A 53 -1.18 30.57 8.62
C THR A 53 -0.39 30.71 7.31
N HIS A 54 -0.69 29.85 6.30
CA HIS A 54 0.13 29.73 5.08
C HIS A 54 -0.58 30.25 3.82
N GLY A 55 -1.84 30.70 3.96
CA GLY A 55 -2.59 31.27 2.85
C GLY A 55 -3.25 30.25 1.94
N GLU A 56 -3.59 30.71 0.75
CA GLU A 56 -4.29 29.89 -0.26
C GLU A 56 -3.30 28.99 -1.01
N THR A 57 -3.73 27.74 -1.24
CA THR A 57 -3.03 26.77 -2.08
C THR A 57 -3.99 26.22 -3.11
N GLU A 58 -3.60 26.28 -4.37
CA GLU A 58 -4.30 25.64 -5.49
C GLU A 58 -3.35 24.67 -6.18
N GLU A 59 -3.81 23.45 -6.42
CA GLU A 59 -3.02 22.39 -7.02
C GLU A 59 -3.81 21.62 -8.07
N LEU A 60 -3.12 21.10 -9.09
CA LEU A 60 -3.73 20.20 -10.06
C LEU A 60 -4.04 18.86 -9.37
N TYR A 61 -5.34 18.56 -9.26
CA TYR A 61 -5.83 17.34 -8.62
C TYR A 61 -5.96 16.19 -9.63
N PHE A 62 -6.40 16.50 -10.87
CA PHE A 62 -6.50 15.50 -11.93
C PHE A 62 -6.35 16.14 -13.32
N GLY A 63 -5.58 15.50 -14.21
CA GLY A 63 -5.16 16.09 -15.48
C GLY A 63 -6.25 16.18 -16.56
N SER A 64 -7.38 15.47 -16.41
CA SER A 64 -8.49 15.48 -17.37
C SER A 64 -9.82 15.34 -16.67
N TYR A 65 -10.70 16.31 -16.78
CA TYR A 65 -12.02 16.27 -16.16
C TYR A 65 -12.90 15.15 -16.75
N ASP A 66 -12.80 14.88 -18.05
CA ASP A 66 -13.58 13.80 -18.65
C ASP A 66 -13.19 12.43 -18.10
N MET A 67 -11.89 12.20 -17.88
CA MET A 67 -11.41 10.98 -17.24
C MET A 67 -11.78 10.94 -15.76
N TYR A 68 -11.71 12.07 -15.05
CA TYR A 68 -12.16 12.17 -13.67
C TYR A 68 -13.64 11.77 -13.53
N LYS A 69 -14.53 12.30 -14.39
CA LYS A 69 -15.93 11.91 -14.44
C LYS A 69 -16.10 10.41 -14.65
N LYS A 70 -15.38 9.84 -15.62
CA LYS A 70 -15.41 8.41 -15.90
C LYS A 70 -15.00 7.58 -14.68
N PHE A 71 -13.91 7.94 -14.02
CA PHE A 71 -13.48 7.23 -12.80
C PHE A 71 -14.46 7.42 -11.64
N SER A 72 -15.07 8.59 -11.51
CA SER A 72 -16.06 8.87 -10.47
C SER A 72 -17.32 8.00 -10.58
N THR A 73 -17.63 7.45 -11.76
CA THR A 73 -18.76 6.51 -11.92
C THR A 73 -18.53 5.17 -11.20
N TYR A 74 -17.28 4.84 -10.89
CA TYR A 74 -16.91 3.63 -10.14
C TYR A 74 -16.72 3.89 -8.64
N TRP A 75 -17.00 5.10 -8.19
CA TRP A 75 -16.95 5.42 -6.77
C TRP A 75 -18.09 4.73 -6.04
N VAL A 76 -17.73 3.93 -5.07
CA VAL A 76 -18.68 3.27 -4.17
C VAL A 76 -18.20 3.51 -2.75
N ASP A 77 -19.04 4.11 -1.92
CA ASP A 77 -18.77 4.18 -0.50
C ASP A 77 -18.80 2.77 0.10
N GLY A 78 -17.84 2.49 0.96
CA GLY A 78 -17.80 1.25 1.71
C GLY A 78 -18.94 1.18 2.75
N LYS A 79 -19.08 0.01 3.38
CA LYS A 79 -20.05 -0.21 4.45
C LYS A 79 -19.52 0.19 5.83
N GLY A 80 -18.39 0.89 5.88
CA GLY A 80 -17.68 1.18 7.11
C GLY A 80 -16.89 0.00 7.65
N ALA A 81 -16.15 0.24 8.72
CA ALA A 81 -15.43 -0.79 9.45
C ALA A 81 -15.56 -0.54 10.95
N HIS A 82 -15.92 -1.58 11.68
CA HIS A 82 -15.81 -1.63 13.13
C HIS A 82 -14.83 -2.75 13.48
N SER A 83 -13.78 -2.41 14.19
CA SER A 83 -12.82 -3.38 14.70
C SER A 83 -12.98 -3.51 16.21
N PRO A 84 -12.98 -4.72 16.77
CA PRO A 84 -12.95 -4.91 18.22
C PRO A 84 -11.63 -4.42 18.86
N ASN A 85 -10.67 -4.04 18.04
CA ASN A 85 -9.35 -3.58 18.45
C ASN A 85 -9.17 -2.07 18.27
N VAL A 86 -10.25 -1.29 18.38
CA VAL A 86 -10.17 0.17 18.44
C VAL A 86 -9.36 0.58 19.67
N ILE A 87 -8.30 1.35 19.47
CA ILE A 87 -7.36 1.69 20.55
C ILE A 87 -7.97 2.73 21.47
N MET A 88 -8.68 3.73 20.93
CA MET A 88 -9.30 4.83 21.71
C MET A 88 -10.51 5.40 20.93
N GLU A 89 -11.73 5.02 21.28
CA GLU A 89 -12.93 5.55 20.61
C GLU A 89 -13.20 7.02 20.92
N ASP A 90 -13.10 7.41 22.19
CA ASP A 90 -13.50 8.76 22.65
C ASP A 90 -12.45 9.84 22.47
N LYS A 91 -11.21 9.47 22.19
CA LYS A 91 -10.06 10.38 22.09
C LYS A 91 -9.18 10.08 20.90
N CYS A 92 -9.71 9.46 19.86
CA CYS A 92 -8.90 9.12 18.73
C CYS A 92 -8.52 10.38 17.93
N SER A 93 -7.24 10.50 17.66
CA SER A 93 -6.66 11.47 16.75
C SER A 93 -6.32 10.75 15.46
N CYS A 94 -7.15 10.93 14.44
CA CYS A 94 -6.90 10.35 13.13
C CYS A 94 -5.64 10.99 12.50
N PRO A 95 -4.74 10.18 11.96
CA PRO A 95 -4.69 8.72 11.87
C PRO A 95 -3.85 8.03 12.97
N ASN A 96 -3.49 8.76 14.03
CA ASN A 96 -2.35 8.37 14.87
C ASN A 96 -2.65 7.27 15.90
N ASN A 97 -3.88 7.18 16.43
CA ASN A 97 -4.20 6.28 17.54
C ASN A 97 -5.61 5.71 17.51
N CYS A 98 -6.25 5.68 16.35
CA CYS A 98 -7.67 5.30 16.28
C CYS A 98 -7.91 3.80 16.01
N GLY A 99 -6.93 3.08 15.49
CA GLY A 99 -7.24 1.77 14.91
C GLY A 99 -8.26 1.93 13.78
N LEU A 100 -9.15 0.99 13.56
CA LEU A 100 -10.28 1.14 12.63
C LEU A 100 -11.51 1.61 13.42
N CYS A 101 -11.58 2.91 13.70
CA CYS A 101 -12.69 3.48 14.48
C CYS A 101 -13.98 3.63 13.64
N SER A 102 -15.08 3.97 14.33
CA SER A 102 -16.41 4.14 13.70
C SER A 102 -16.50 5.20 12.61
N ASN A 103 -15.51 6.09 12.51
CA ASN A 103 -15.44 7.10 11.44
C ASN A 103 -14.93 6.55 10.09
N HIS A 104 -14.50 5.29 10.04
CA HIS A 104 -14.11 4.67 8.77
C HIS A 104 -15.35 4.38 7.92
N LEU A 105 -15.34 4.91 6.69
CA LEU A 105 -16.42 4.71 5.72
C LEU A 105 -16.19 3.45 4.87
N SER A 106 -14.97 2.94 4.83
CA SER A 106 -14.60 1.74 4.05
C SER A 106 -14.18 0.60 4.97
N HIS A 107 -14.51 -0.64 4.59
CA HIS A 107 -13.97 -1.83 5.23
C HIS A 107 -12.56 -2.16 4.72
N SER A 108 -11.85 -3.06 5.39
CA SER A 108 -10.53 -3.53 4.95
C SER A 108 -10.65 -4.28 3.63
N GLY A 109 -10.09 -3.71 2.56
CA GLY A 109 -10.09 -4.31 1.22
C GLY A 109 -9.01 -5.36 1.06
N LEU A 110 -7.80 -5.08 1.56
CA LEU A 110 -6.64 -5.98 1.56
C LEU A 110 -5.78 -5.67 2.78
N ALA A 111 -5.58 -6.65 3.64
CA ALA A 111 -4.68 -6.53 4.77
C ALA A 111 -3.27 -7.00 4.40
N ASN A 112 -2.25 -6.29 4.84
CA ASN A 112 -0.86 -6.71 4.71
C ASN A 112 -0.39 -7.36 6.02
N MET A 113 0.00 -8.64 5.95
CA MET A 113 0.56 -9.37 7.08
C MET A 113 2.07 -9.55 6.91
N ILE A 114 2.82 -8.96 7.82
CA ILE A 114 4.27 -9.17 7.90
C ILE A 114 4.50 -10.51 8.58
N VAL A 115 5.06 -11.48 7.84
CA VAL A 115 5.31 -12.82 8.37
C VAL A 115 6.78 -13.07 8.70
N THR A 116 7.69 -12.25 8.20
CA THR A 116 9.12 -12.30 8.54
C THR A 116 9.78 -10.97 8.17
N ASN A 117 10.84 -10.60 8.86
CA ASN A 117 11.73 -9.52 8.44
C ASN A 117 13.03 -10.03 7.83
N ARG A 118 13.20 -11.34 7.61
CA ARG A 118 14.32 -11.90 6.86
C ARG A 118 14.13 -11.63 5.37
N CYS A 119 15.22 -11.28 4.69
CA CYS A 119 15.25 -11.13 3.24
C CYS A 119 16.63 -11.50 2.69
N ASP A 120 16.68 -12.05 1.50
CA ASP A 120 17.89 -12.36 0.76
C ASP A 120 18.35 -11.19 -0.14
N LEU A 121 17.60 -10.07 -0.13
CA LEU A 121 17.92 -8.84 -0.84
C LEU A 121 18.19 -7.67 0.12
N THR A 122 18.87 -6.63 -0.39
CA THR A 122 19.20 -5.39 0.31
C THR A 122 18.78 -4.16 -0.50
N CYS A 123 17.53 -4.16 -0.96
CA CYS A 123 16.99 -3.08 -1.79
C CYS A 123 17.14 -1.72 -1.09
N TRP A 124 17.75 -0.74 -1.75
CA TRP A 124 18.06 0.57 -1.16
C TRP A 124 16.82 1.37 -0.74
N TYR A 125 15.68 1.11 -1.37
CA TYR A 125 14.38 1.74 -1.08
C TYR A 125 13.51 0.95 -0.10
N CYS A 126 14.01 -0.16 0.45
CA CYS A 126 13.24 -1.02 1.34
C CYS A 126 12.92 -0.30 2.66
N PHE A 127 11.64 -0.19 2.97
CA PHE A 127 11.15 0.45 4.20
C PHE A 127 11.08 -0.52 5.39
N PHE A 128 11.30 -1.81 5.18
CA PHE A 128 11.27 -2.82 6.25
C PHE A 128 12.55 -2.94 7.06
N TYR A 129 13.57 -2.16 6.79
CA TYR A 129 14.87 -2.26 7.48
C TYR A 129 15.43 -3.68 7.51
N VAL A 130 15.31 -4.40 6.43
CA VAL A 130 15.89 -5.73 6.29
C VAL A 130 17.38 -5.58 6.13
N LYS A 131 18.12 -5.73 7.23
CA LYS A 131 19.58 -5.74 7.18
C LYS A 131 20.06 -7.18 7.16
N LYS A 132 20.49 -7.63 5.99
CA LYS A 132 21.13 -8.91 5.82
C LYS A 132 22.36 -9.01 6.73
N GLY A 133 22.38 -9.99 7.61
CA GLY A 133 23.59 -10.37 8.35
C GLY A 133 24.04 -9.44 9.47
N LEU A 134 23.20 -8.57 10.03
CA LEU A 134 23.57 -7.87 11.25
C LEU A 134 23.42 -8.79 12.46
N GLU A 135 24.54 -9.16 13.06
CA GLU A 135 24.56 -9.78 14.39
C GLU A 135 23.78 -8.88 15.37
N GLY A 136 22.82 -9.46 16.09
CA GLY A 136 21.98 -8.75 17.05
C GLY A 136 20.79 -7.99 16.44
N ALA A 137 20.51 -8.07 15.16
CA ALA A 137 19.29 -7.53 14.59
C ALA A 137 18.05 -8.24 15.17
N TYR A 138 17.03 -7.45 15.53
CA TYR A 138 15.76 -8.02 15.99
C TYR A 138 15.13 -8.86 14.87
N MET A 139 14.97 -10.15 15.14
CA MET A 139 14.27 -11.08 14.23
C MET A 139 12.78 -11.05 14.56
N TYR A 140 11.97 -10.66 13.57
CA TYR A 140 10.53 -10.75 13.65
C TYR A 140 10.04 -11.88 12.74
N GLU A 141 9.52 -12.92 13.33
CA GLU A 141 8.90 -14.03 12.63
C GLU A 141 7.84 -14.62 13.56
N PRO A 142 6.57 -14.21 13.43
CA PRO A 142 5.50 -14.67 14.31
C PRO A 142 5.30 -16.18 14.13
N ASP A 143 5.09 -16.88 15.24
CA ASP A 143 4.72 -18.28 15.22
C ASP A 143 3.29 -18.49 14.68
N GLN A 144 2.90 -19.75 14.49
CA GLN A 144 1.62 -20.09 13.91
C GLN A 144 0.42 -19.65 14.77
N ASP A 145 0.56 -19.63 16.09
CA ASP A 145 -0.49 -19.17 17.01
C ASP A 145 -0.66 -17.66 16.93
N GLN A 146 0.45 -16.91 16.83
CA GLN A 146 0.45 -15.47 16.62
C GLN A 146 -0.15 -15.13 15.25
N VAL A 147 0.22 -15.86 14.20
CA VAL A 147 -0.38 -15.70 12.86
C VAL A 147 -1.90 -15.91 12.93
N ARG A 148 -2.35 -16.98 13.57
CA ARG A 148 -3.78 -17.28 13.75
C ARG A 148 -4.50 -16.17 14.52
N ALA A 149 -3.89 -15.64 15.57
CA ALA A 149 -4.46 -14.54 16.35
C ALA A 149 -4.61 -13.25 15.50
N MET A 150 -3.61 -12.89 14.70
CA MET A 150 -3.68 -11.74 13.79
C MET A 150 -4.79 -11.90 12.74
N ILE A 151 -4.95 -13.10 12.18
CA ILE A 151 -6.01 -13.38 11.20
C ILE A 151 -7.39 -13.26 11.86
N LYS A 152 -7.58 -13.82 13.06
CA LYS A 152 -8.83 -13.69 13.81
C LYS A 152 -9.18 -12.24 14.09
N THR A 153 -8.20 -11.40 14.38
CA THR A 153 -8.39 -9.96 14.56
C THR A 153 -8.97 -9.31 13.30
N LEU A 154 -8.41 -9.59 12.13
CA LEU A 154 -8.93 -9.09 10.86
C LEU A 154 -10.34 -9.64 10.56
N ARG A 155 -10.55 -10.93 10.81
CA ARG A 155 -11.84 -11.59 10.59
C ARG A 155 -12.94 -11.14 11.55
N ALA A 156 -12.58 -10.50 12.66
CA ALA A 156 -13.51 -9.92 13.63
C ALA A 156 -14.10 -8.58 13.18
N GLU A 157 -13.58 -7.94 12.15
CA GLU A 157 -14.13 -6.70 11.61
C GLU A 157 -15.59 -6.85 11.16
N ARG A 158 -16.38 -5.78 11.32
CA ARG A 158 -17.80 -5.73 10.93
C ARG A 158 -18.09 -4.40 10.22
N PRO A 159 -19.10 -4.29 9.34
CA PRO A 159 -20.06 -5.34 8.96
C PRO A 159 -19.47 -6.40 8.01
N ILE A 160 -18.35 -6.11 7.34
CA ILE A 160 -17.69 -7.02 6.41
C ILE A 160 -16.39 -7.51 7.05
N PRO A 161 -16.26 -8.80 7.38
CA PRO A 161 -15.00 -9.37 7.85
C PRO A 161 -13.92 -9.21 6.79
N GLY A 162 -12.70 -8.83 7.19
CA GLY A 162 -11.56 -8.83 6.28
C GLY A 162 -11.30 -10.25 5.77
N ASN A 163 -11.33 -10.47 4.45
CA ASN A 163 -11.17 -11.79 3.84
C ASN A 163 -10.09 -11.84 2.76
N SER A 164 -9.39 -10.74 2.56
CA SER A 164 -8.28 -10.64 1.60
C SER A 164 -7.01 -10.25 2.33
N MET A 165 -5.94 -10.99 2.10
CA MET A 165 -4.69 -10.79 2.81
C MET A 165 -3.49 -10.93 1.87
N GLN A 166 -2.57 -9.99 1.97
CA GLN A 166 -1.26 -10.07 1.34
C GLN A 166 -0.22 -10.48 2.38
N ILE A 167 0.45 -11.58 2.13
CA ILE A 167 1.63 -12.01 2.87
C ILE A 167 2.81 -11.17 2.40
N THR A 168 3.47 -10.50 3.32
CA THR A 168 4.58 -9.61 3.03
C THR A 168 5.63 -9.66 4.17
N GLY A 169 6.61 -8.77 4.10
CA GLY A 169 7.66 -8.64 5.09
C GLY A 169 9.00 -8.32 4.46
N GLY A 170 10.04 -9.07 4.82
CA GLY A 170 11.23 -9.22 4.00
C GLY A 170 10.91 -10.06 2.76
N GLU A 171 11.36 -11.30 2.74
CA GLU A 171 10.97 -12.28 1.72
C GLU A 171 10.21 -13.44 2.41
N PRO A 172 8.88 -13.54 2.21
CA PRO A 172 8.06 -14.58 2.85
C PRO A 172 8.51 -16.00 2.51
N MET A 173 9.04 -16.20 1.31
CA MET A 173 9.51 -17.52 0.86
C MET A 173 10.77 -18.02 1.59
N LEU A 174 11.36 -17.23 2.48
CA LEU A 174 12.44 -17.66 3.38
C LEU A 174 11.91 -18.36 4.65
N ARG A 175 10.60 -18.34 4.87
CA ARG A 175 10.00 -19.16 5.95
C ARG A 175 9.90 -20.62 5.52
N ASP A 176 10.35 -21.52 6.39
CA ASP A 176 10.27 -22.96 6.11
C ASP A 176 8.82 -23.48 6.24
N ASP A 177 8.00 -22.81 7.08
CA ASP A 177 6.59 -23.15 7.32
C ASP A 177 5.60 -22.26 6.56
N ILE A 178 6.02 -21.59 5.49
CA ILE A 178 5.14 -20.65 4.75
C ILE A 178 3.86 -21.32 4.23
N SER A 179 3.93 -22.57 3.82
CA SER A 179 2.78 -23.34 3.39
C SER A 179 1.76 -23.58 4.52
N ASP A 180 2.23 -23.76 5.74
CA ASP A 180 1.34 -23.93 6.90
C ASP A 180 0.72 -22.58 7.32
N VAL A 181 1.47 -21.49 7.24
CA VAL A 181 0.91 -20.13 7.40
C VAL A 181 -0.24 -19.89 6.42
N ILE A 182 -0.09 -20.27 5.15
CA ILE A 182 -1.15 -20.15 4.15
C ILE A 182 -2.36 -21.02 4.47
N LYS A 183 -2.15 -22.27 4.92
CA LYS A 183 -3.25 -23.17 5.35
C LYS A 183 -4.02 -22.55 6.52
N ILE A 184 -3.32 -22.01 7.52
CA ILE A 184 -3.95 -21.30 8.65
C ILE A 184 -4.85 -20.15 8.15
N MET A 185 -4.39 -19.36 7.19
CA MET A 185 -5.22 -18.31 6.60
C MET A 185 -6.49 -18.86 5.98
N LYS A 186 -6.40 -19.98 5.24
CA LYS A 186 -7.58 -20.65 4.65
C LYS A 186 -8.53 -21.19 5.71
N GLU A 187 -8.00 -21.84 6.75
CA GLU A 187 -8.78 -22.35 7.87
C GLU A 187 -9.57 -21.25 8.60
N GLU A 188 -8.98 -20.09 8.76
CA GLU A 188 -9.63 -18.94 9.41
C GLU A 188 -10.53 -18.13 8.44
N GLY A 189 -10.72 -18.60 7.20
CA GLY A 189 -11.68 -18.05 6.26
C GLY A 189 -11.17 -16.86 5.44
N VAL A 190 -9.88 -16.77 5.19
CA VAL A 190 -9.33 -15.83 4.21
C VAL A 190 -9.53 -16.41 2.80
N ASP A 191 -10.31 -15.73 1.98
CA ASP A 191 -10.64 -16.21 0.63
C ASP A 191 -9.54 -15.89 -0.37
N HIS A 192 -9.00 -14.66 -0.30
CA HIS A 192 -7.97 -14.19 -1.20
C HIS A 192 -6.64 -14.04 -0.47
N ILE A 193 -5.67 -14.87 -0.83
CA ILE A 193 -4.32 -14.86 -0.30
C ILE A 193 -3.36 -14.51 -1.42
N GLN A 194 -2.71 -13.36 -1.30
CA GLN A 194 -1.68 -12.88 -2.21
C GLN A 194 -0.32 -12.97 -1.52
N MET A 195 0.69 -13.46 -2.21
CA MET A 195 2.06 -13.48 -1.72
C MET A 195 2.89 -12.40 -2.44
N ASN A 196 3.45 -11.47 -1.68
CA ASN A 196 4.42 -10.51 -2.17
C ASN A 196 5.81 -11.13 -2.06
N THR A 197 6.49 -11.31 -3.19
CA THR A 197 7.77 -12.02 -3.26
C THR A 197 8.72 -11.39 -4.28
N ASN A 198 10.02 -11.51 -4.04
CA ASN A 198 11.05 -11.17 -5.02
C ASN A 198 11.19 -12.25 -6.12
N GLY A 199 10.55 -13.40 -5.97
CA GLY A 199 10.52 -14.47 -6.95
C GLY A 199 11.75 -15.37 -7.02
N ILE A 200 12.79 -15.10 -6.25
CA ILE A 200 14.06 -15.85 -6.34
C ILE A 200 13.83 -17.32 -6.07
N ARG A 201 13.20 -17.67 -4.96
CA ARG A 201 12.95 -19.06 -4.61
C ARG A 201 12.07 -19.76 -5.64
N HIS A 202 11.04 -19.09 -6.15
CA HIS A 202 10.18 -19.65 -7.20
C HIS A 202 10.96 -19.97 -8.50
N ALA A 203 11.90 -19.10 -8.87
CA ALA A 203 12.72 -19.32 -10.06
C ALA A 203 13.76 -20.42 -9.89
N MET A 204 14.26 -20.60 -8.67
CA MET A 204 15.26 -21.62 -8.34
C MET A 204 14.64 -23.00 -8.06
N ASP A 205 13.44 -23.00 -7.48
CA ASP A 205 12.70 -24.20 -7.09
C ASP A 205 11.21 -24.05 -7.50
N PRO A 206 10.83 -24.54 -8.69
CA PRO A 206 9.46 -24.50 -9.16
C PRO A 206 8.47 -25.24 -8.26
N GLU A 207 8.91 -26.27 -7.52
CA GLU A 207 8.03 -26.99 -6.59
C GLU A 207 7.62 -26.12 -5.41
N ALA A 208 8.48 -25.19 -4.94
CA ALA A 208 8.09 -24.24 -3.90
C ALA A 208 6.89 -23.36 -4.31
N GLY A 209 6.82 -22.96 -5.58
CA GLY A 209 5.66 -22.24 -6.12
C GLY A 209 4.40 -23.09 -6.14
N ARG A 210 4.54 -24.38 -6.48
CA ARG A 210 3.43 -25.33 -6.47
C ARG A 210 2.93 -25.60 -5.05
N GLU A 211 3.82 -25.78 -4.09
CA GLU A 211 3.48 -26.00 -2.68
C GLU A 211 2.63 -24.86 -2.10
N VAL A 212 3.06 -23.61 -2.28
CA VAL A 212 2.28 -22.45 -1.78
C VAL A 212 0.94 -22.30 -2.51
N ARG A 213 0.88 -22.65 -3.81
CA ARG A 213 -0.38 -22.71 -4.56
C ARG A 213 -1.32 -23.77 -4.01
N MET A 214 -0.82 -24.96 -3.75
CA MET A 214 -1.60 -26.08 -3.18
C MET A 214 -2.02 -25.79 -1.73
N ALA A 215 -1.24 -25.05 -0.97
CA ALA A 215 -1.61 -24.58 0.37
C ALA A 215 -2.79 -23.58 0.36
N GLY A 216 -3.05 -22.93 -0.77
CA GLY A 216 -4.19 -22.02 -0.94
C GLY A 216 -3.85 -20.59 -1.37
N CYS A 217 -2.60 -20.29 -1.69
CA CYS A 217 -2.23 -19.00 -2.27
C CYS A 217 -2.92 -18.79 -3.63
N ASN A 218 -3.63 -17.68 -3.77
CA ASN A 218 -4.38 -17.39 -5.00
C ASN A 218 -3.54 -16.64 -6.03
N ASN A 219 -2.61 -15.79 -5.54
CA ASN A 219 -1.99 -14.76 -6.34
C ASN A 219 -0.53 -14.53 -5.90
N LEU A 220 0.35 -14.29 -6.86
CA LEU A 220 1.69 -13.76 -6.60
C LEU A 220 1.74 -12.28 -6.96
N TYR A 221 2.26 -11.47 -6.05
CA TYR A 221 2.66 -10.10 -6.32
C TYR A 221 4.18 -10.08 -6.45
N LEU A 222 4.65 -10.20 -7.69
CA LEU A 222 6.08 -10.27 -7.99
C LEU A 222 6.69 -8.87 -7.97
N SER A 223 7.73 -8.67 -7.18
CA SER A 223 8.56 -7.46 -7.24
C SER A 223 9.37 -7.46 -8.53
N PHE A 224 9.06 -6.54 -9.43
CA PHE A 224 9.67 -6.46 -10.74
C PHE A 224 9.97 -5.01 -11.12
N ASP A 225 11.22 -4.59 -10.97
CA ASP A 225 11.62 -3.18 -11.10
C ASP A 225 11.97 -2.77 -12.53
N GLY A 226 12.16 -3.73 -13.45
CA GLY A 226 12.44 -3.43 -14.83
C GLY A 226 13.12 -4.56 -15.59
N VAL A 227 13.20 -4.40 -16.91
CA VAL A 227 13.68 -5.42 -17.87
C VAL A 227 15.14 -5.25 -18.30
N THR A 228 15.81 -4.23 -17.82
CA THR A 228 17.21 -3.95 -18.19
C THR A 228 18.15 -4.01 -16.99
N ALA A 229 19.42 -4.28 -17.24
CA ALA A 229 20.47 -4.23 -16.23
C ALA A 229 20.54 -2.88 -15.49
N ARG A 230 20.07 -1.82 -16.10
CA ARG A 230 20.05 -0.48 -15.49
C ARG A 230 18.86 -0.27 -14.52
N THR A 231 17.70 -0.85 -14.82
CA THR A 231 16.48 -0.61 -14.05
C THR A 231 16.27 -1.64 -12.95
N ASN A 232 16.70 -2.86 -13.11
CA ASN A 232 16.51 -3.93 -12.15
C ASN A 232 17.72 -4.15 -11.20
N PRO A 233 18.98 -4.21 -11.62
CA PRO A 233 20.06 -4.63 -10.75
C PRO A 233 20.44 -3.68 -9.64
N LYS A 234 20.04 -2.42 -9.70
CA LYS A 234 20.30 -1.48 -8.60
C LYS A 234 19.61 -1.88 -7.30
N ASN A 235 18.54 -2.62 -7.42
CA ASN A 235 17.70 -3.07 -6.30
C ASN A 235 18.10 -4.49 -5.87
N HIS A 236 18.58 -5.28 -6.81
CA HIS A 236 18.95 -6.68 -6.62
C HIS A 236 20.43 -6.92 -6.99
N TRP A 237 21.27 -5.92 -6.85
CA TRP A 237 22.65 -5.92 -7.36
C TRP A 237 23.55 -7.02 -6.78
N GLU A 238 23.22 -7.52 -5.62
CA GLU A 238 23.92 -8.64 -4.99
C GLU A 238 23.65 -9.99 -5.66
N ILE A 239 22.65 -10.03 -6.57
CA ILE A 239 22.28 -11.23 -7.32
C ILE A 239 22.57 -10.99 -8.79
N PRO A 240 23.70 -11.48 -9.31
CA PRO A 240 24.13 -11.24 -10.69
C PRO A 240 23.12 -11.67 -11.76
N TYR A 241 22.26 -12.62 -11.43
CA TYR A 241 21.22 -13.19 -12.30
C TYR A 241 19.79 -12.74 -11.94
N ALA A 242 19.63 -11.68 -11.17
CA ALA A 242 18.32 -11.22 -10.72
C ALA A 242 17.33 -11.00 -11.88
N LEU A 243 17.79 -10.43 -12.99
CA LEU A 243 16.98 -10.23 -14.18
C LEU A 243 16.53 -11.56 -14.81
N ASP A 244 17.43 -12.53 -14.90
CA ASP A 244 17.11 -13.86 -15.44
C ASP A 244 16.18 -14.63 -14.48
N THR A 245 16.36 -14.44 -13.18
CA THR A 245 15.47 -14.96 -12.14
C THR A 245 14.05 -14.44 -12.34
N CYS A 246 13.89 -13.12 -12.45
CA CYS A 246 12.56 -12.51 -12.66
C CYS A 246 11.88 -12.95 -13.97
N ARG A 247 12.65 -13.32 -15.00
CA ARG A 247 12.08 -13.84 -16.25
C ARG A 247 11.59 -15.28 -16.16
N LYS A 248 12.08 -16.04 -15.18
CA LYS A 248 11.69 -17.45 -14.96
C LYS A 248 10.49 -17.60 -14.04
N THR A 249 10.20 -16.57 -13.23
CA THR A 249 9.05 -16.53 -12.30
C THR A 249 7.79 -16.14 -13.04
#